data_d2837160164a13bf073e0b8345abcae4
#
_entry.id   d2837160164a13bf073e0b8345abcae4
#
_cell.length_a   1.000
_cell.length_b   1.000
_cell.length_c   1.000
_cell.angle_alpha   90.00
_cell.angle_beta   90.00
_cell.angle_gamma   90.00
#
_symmetry.space_group_name_H-M   'P 1'
#
loop_
_entity.id
_entity.type
_entity.pdbx_description
1 polymer ?
#
loop_
_entity_poly.entity_id
_entity_poly.type
_entity_poly.pdbx_seq_one_letter_code
_entity_poly.pdbx_strand_id
1 'polypeptide(L)'
;MDAQQSPAERVAEIQAALREAKLDGWLFYDFRHSDPLAYRILKLDEKMLASRRWFYYVPASGEPVKIVQSIEQFKLDSLPGRKLVFRGWQELHARLREVLAPAAKESKRRVAMQYSPMNDIPYISRVDAGTIELVRSFGVEPVTSAELVQRFEAVFSPEQHQMHVEASDKMHRIIQEAFAEIARRIRADEPTTEWDIAQFMLRRYKEEGMEQEPMIVAVNANAANPHYMPTKEKNSPIKRGDFVLIDAATKLSKPDAVATDQTWTGYVGEICSGRVLTHFQHCAGSPRFGGRFRAQEYPRW
;
A
#
# COMPACT_ATOMS: atom_id res chain seq x y z
N MET A 1 21.00 16.37 -2.26
CA MET A 1 20.67 16.05 -0.84
C MET A 1 19.42 16.84 -0.52
N ASP A 2 18.26 16.23 -0.74
CA ASP A 2 17.02 16.87 -0.34
C ASP A 2 16.98 16.93 1.18
N ALA A 3 16.71 18.13 1.72
CA ALA A 3 16.60 18.35 3.14
C ALA A 3 15.46 17.47 3.67
N GLN A 4 15.79 16.40 4.36
CA GLN A 4 14.83 15.49 4.96
C GLN A 4 13.93 16.32 5.87
N GLN A 5 12.64 16.37 5.56
CA GLN A 5 11.63 17.13 6.29
C GLN A 5 11.76 16.89 7.80
N SER A 6 11.88 17.95 8.58
CA SER A 6 11.99 17.84 10.03
C SER A 6 10.68 17.35 10.67
N PRO A 7 10.73 16.68 11.84
CA PRO A 7 9.51 16.28 12.56
C PRO A 7 8.58 17.46 12.89
N ALA A 8 9.12 18.66 13.10
CA ALA A 8 8.31 19.86 13.36
C ALA A 8 7.55 20.32 12.10
N GLU A 9 8.20 20.32 10.94
CA GLU A 9 7.55 20.62 9.67
C GLU A 9 6.46 19.60 9.34
N ARG A 10 6.72 18.32 9.59
CA ARG A 10 5.72 17.25 9.41
C ARG A 10 4.49 17.46 10.29
N VAL A 11 4.68 17.83 11.55
CA VAL A 11 3.56 18.17 12.46
C VAL A 11 2.80 19.39 11.94
N ALA A 12 3.48 20.42 11.46
CA ALA A 12 2.82 21.60 10.89
C ALA A 12 1.95 21.26 9.67
N GLU A 13 2.40 20.34 8.80
CA GLU A 13 1.58 19.84 7.69
C GLU A 13 0.35 19.06 8.17
N ILE A 14 0.52 18.19 9.18
CA ILE A 14 -0.61 17.47 9.77
C ILE A 14 -1.63 18.46 10.33
N GLN A 15 -1.18 19.47 11.04
CA GLN A 15 -2.07 20.51 11.59
C GLN A 15 -2.78 21.30 10.48
N ALA A 16 -2.11 21.60 9.38
CA ALA A 16 -2.74 22.25 8.23
C ALA A 16 -3.85 21.36 7.62
N ALA A 17 -3.56 20.07 7.43
CA ALA A 17 -4.54 19.11 6.92
C ALA A 17 -5.75 18.94 7.86
N LEU A 18 -5.52 18.95 9.18
CA LEU A 18 -6.59 18.87 10.16
C LEU A 18 -7.53 20.09 10.10
N ARG A 19 -6.97 21.30 9.96
CA ARG A 19 -7.79 22.53 9.81
C ARG A 19 -8.60 22.50 8.52
N GLU A 20 -8.02 22.06 7.44
CA GLU A 20 -8.69 21.89 6.14
C GLU A 20 -9.85 20.90 6.23
N ALA A 21 -9.62 19.75 6.92
CA ALA A 21 -10.63 18.73 7.16
C ALA A 21 -11.64 19.08 8.26
N LYS A 22 -11.50 20.24 8.94
CA LYS A 22 -12.34 20.68 10.07
C LYS A 22 -12.37 19.66 11.20
N LEU A 23 -11.20 19.11 11.53
CA LEU A 23 -10.99 18.20 12.65
C LEU A 23 -10.23 18.89 13.77
N ASP A 24 -10.53 18.51 15.01
CA ASP A 24 -9.90 19.10 16.20
C ASP A 24 -8.51 18.53 16.48
N GLY A 25 -8.22 17.35 15.95
CA GLY A 25 -6.90 16.71 16.08
C GLY A 25 -6.84 15.32 15.48
N TRP A 26 -5.66 14.76 15.55
CA TRP A 26 -5.36 13.37 15.17
C TRP A 26 -4.70 12.65 16.35
N LEU A 27 -5.30 11.57 16.81
CA LEU A 27 -4.76 10.72 17.86
C LEU A 27 -4.16 9.47 17.21
N PHE A 28 -2.83 9.44 17.12
CA PHE A 28 -2.09 8.24 16.78
C PHE A 28 -1.99 7.34 18.00
N TYR A 29 -2.09 6.04 17.76
CA TYR A 29 -2.01 5.02 18.80
C TYR A 29 -1.23 3.83 18.25
N ASP A 30 -0.40 3.22 19.09
CA ASP A 30 0.20 1.96 18.77
C ASP A 30 0.38 1.06 20.00
N PHE A 31 0.30 -0.21 19.77
CA PHE A 31 0.69 -1.28 20.67
C PHE A 31 1.36 -2.40 19.89
N ARG A 32 2.66 -2.61 20.12
CA ARG A 32 3.45 -3.68 19.51
C ARG A 32 3.46 -3.65 17.98
N HIS A 33 3.64 -2.46 17.40
CA HIS A 33 3.64 -2.21 15.95
C HIS A 33 2.33 -2.59 15.24
N SER A 34 1.19 -2.47 15.93
CA SER A 34 -0.12 -2.74 15.34
C SER A 34 -0.53 -1.69 14.31
N ASP A 35 0.04 -0.48 14.35
CA ASP A 35 -0.25 0.61 13.43
C ASP A 35 0.97 1.07 12.60
N PRO A 36 1.33 0.36 11.53
CA PRO A 36 2.43 0.75 10.66
C PRO A 36 2.19 2.10 9.95
N LEU A 37 0.92 2.53 9.80
CA LEU A 37 0.60 3.84 9.21
C LEU A 37 1.10 4.97 10.11
N ALA A 38 0.94 4.86 11.43
CA ALA A 38 1.45 5.85 12.37
C ALA A 38 2.98 6.01 12.27
N TYR A 39 3.72 4.90 12.13
CA TYR A 39 5.18 4.93 11.97
C TYR A 39 5.60 5.67 10.71
N ARG A 40 4.99 5.35 9.57
CA ARG A 40 5.33 5.97 8.28
C ARG A 40 4.94 7.46 8.23
N ILE A 41 3.74 7.80 8.69
CA ILE A 41 3.26 9.18 8.70
C ILE A 41 4.11 10.06 9.60
N LEU A 42 4.46 9.57 10.78
CA LEU A 42 5.26 10.30 11.78
C LEU A 42 6.77 10.16 11.57
N LYS A 43 7.21 9.38 10.56
CA LYS A 43 8.62 9.06 10.28
C LYS A 43 9.36 8.50 11.51
N LEU A 44 8.70 7.59 12.23
CA LEU A 44 9.28 6.90 13.37
C LEU A 44 10.13 5.71 12.91
N ASP A 45 11.15 5.38 13.69
CA ASP A 45 11.95 4.17 13.45
C ASP A 45 11.12 2.89 13.75
N GLU A 46 10.78 2.15 12.70
CA GLU A 46 10.03 0.90 12.80
C GLU A 46 10.78 -0.22 13.53
N LYS A 47 12.12 -0.12 13.63
CA LYS A 47 12.96 -1.11 14.34
C LYS A 47 13.03 -0.86 15.83
N MET A 48 12.63 0.31 16.31
CA MET A 48 12.63 0.65 17.72
C MET A 48 11.61 -0.20 18.48
N LEU A 49 12.04 -0.87 19.55
CA LEU A 49 11.18 -1.69 20.41
C LEU A 49 9.89 -0.96 20.80
N ALA A 50 8.74 -1.59 20.61
CA ALA A 50 7.42 -1.10 20.99
C ALA A 50 6.63 -2.21 21.69
N SER A 51 6.92 -2.42 22.96
CA SER A 51 6.23 -3.43 23.76
C SER A 51 5.09 -2.85 24.61
N ARG A 52 4.98 -1.54 24.67
CA ARG A 52 3.99 -0.80 25.46
C ARG A 52 3.18 0.14 24.57
N ARG A 53 1.94 0.44 25.03
CA ARG A 53 1.08 1.42 24.37
C ARG A 53 1.70 2.81 24.43
N TRP A 54 1.61 3.52 23.33
CA TRP A 54 1.86 4.95 23.27
C TRP A 54 0.75 5.65 22.48
N PHE A 55 0.59 6.94 22.76
CA PHE A 55 -0.31 7.80 22.03
C PHE A 55 0.41 9.10 21.68
N TYR A 56 0.11 9.62 20.52
CA TYR A 56 0.57 10.94 20.11
C TYR A 56 -0.61 11.73 19.57
N TYR A 57 -0.98 12.79 20.30
CA TYR A 57 -2.05 13.67 19.91
C TYR A 57 -1.50 14.90 19.21
N VAL A 58 -1.89 15.12 17.96
CA VAL A 58 -1.60 16.33 17.18
C VAL A 58 -2.90 17.13 17.10
N PRO A 59 -3.04 18.25 17.85
CA PRO A 59 -4.20 19.12 17.73
C PRO A 59 -4.15 19.91 16.41
N ALA A 60 -5.29 20.34 15.90
CA ALA A 60 -5.36 21.21 14.71
C ALA A 60 -4.60 22.54 14.89
N SER A 61 -4.45 22.99 16.16
CA SER A 61 -3.63 24.13 16.57
C SER A 61 -3.10 23.92 17.99
N GLY A 62 -1.89 24.44 18.25
CA GLY A 62 -1.23 24.30 19.54
C GLY A 62 -0.20 23.19 19.59
N GLU A 63 0.31 22.91 20.78
CA GLU A 63 1.42 21.98 21.01
C GLU A 63 0.92 20.52 20.99
N PRO A 64 1.58 19.61 20.24
CA PRO A 64 1.31 18.18 20.31
C PRO A 64 1.62 17.58 21.68
N VAL A 65 1.03 16.40 21.96
CA VAL A 65 1.21 15.73 23.25
C VAL A 65 1.58 14.28 23.04
N LYS A 66 2.70 13.88 23.63
CA LYS A 66 3.19 12.50 23.71
C LYS A 66 2.71 11.85 25.00
N ILE A 67 2.07 10.69 24.94
CA ILE A 67 1.65 9.92 26.12
C ILE A 67 2.33 8.57 26.03
N VAL A 68 3.32 8.32 26.89
CA VAL A 68 4.20 7.18 26.82
C VAL A 68 4.29 6.45 28.17
N GLN A 69 4.53 5.13 28.10
CA GLN A 69 4.68 4.32 29.30
C GLN A 69 6.09 4.50 29.90
N SER A 70 6.20 4.46 31.21
CA SER A 70 7.41 4.82 31.95
C SER A 70 8.67 3.99 31.59
N ILE A 71 8.52 2.75 31.17
CA ILE A 71 9.68 1.91 30.75
C ILE A 71 10.08 2.13 29.27
N GLU A 72 9.24 2.76 28.47
CA GLU A 72 9.52 3.11 27.07
C GLU A 72 9.30 4.62 26.82
N GLN A 73 9.63 5.45 27.79
CA GLN A 73 9.37 6.90 27.74
C GLN A 73 10.14 7.63 26.62
N PHE A 74 11.15 7.00 26.01
CA PHE A 74 11.93 7.53 24.89
C PHE A 74 11.23 7.34 23.53
N LYS A 75 10.16 6.54 23.46
CA LYS A 75 9.58 6.07 22.20
C LYS A 75 9.21 7.15 21.19
N LEU A 76 8.78 8.31 21.64
CA LEU A 76 8.38 9.45 20.81
C LEU A 76 9.33 10.67 20.95
N ASP A 77 10.60 10.47 21.35
CA ASP A 77 11.52 11.59 21.61
C ASP A 77 11.92 12.34 20.34
N SER A 78 11.88 11.70 19.18
CA SER A 78 12.11 12.35 17.88
C SER A 78 10.99 13.34 17.49
N LEU A 79 9.81 13.25 18.09
CA LEU A 79 8.68 14.10 17.76
C LEU A 79 8.65 15.35 18.66
N PRO A 80 8.12 16.50 18.17
CA PRO A 80 7.89 17.68 18.99
C PRO A 80 6.72 17.48 19.96
N GLY A 81 6.62 18.36 20.94
CA GLY A 81 5.51 18.43 21.88
C GLY A 81 5.82 17.96 23.30
N ARG A 82 4.93 18.30 24.24
CA ARG A 82 5.07 17.95 25.66
C ARG A 82 4.88 16.45 25.89
N LYS A 83 5.57 15.92 26.88
CA LYS A 83 5.55 14.50 27.23
C LYS A 83 4.77 14.27 28.52
N LEU A 84 3.84 13.32 28.50
CA LEU A 84 3.13 12.80 29.66
C LEU A 84 3.49 11.32 29.81
N VAL A 85 3.98 10.98 30.99
CA VAL A 85 4.35 9.60 31.32
C VAL A 85 3.27 8.97 32.16
N PHE A 86 2.98 7.67 31.90
CA PHE A 86 2.08 6.88 32.71
C PHE A 86 2.74 5.55 33.13
N ARG A 87 2.32 4.97 34.25
CA ARG A 87 2.78 3.67 34.77
C ARG A 87 1.72 2.58 34.62
N GLY A 88 0.51 2.88 35.01
CA GLY A 88 -0.62 1.95 34.99
C GLY A 88 -1.78 2.45 34.15
N TRP A 89 -2.80 1.63 33.96
CA TRP A 89 -3.96 1.95 33.13
C TRP A 89 -4.77 3.13 33.70
N GLN A 90 -4.85 3.31 35.02
CA GLN A 90 -5.55 4.44 35.64
C GLN A 90 -4.88 5.78 35.28
N GLU A 91 -3.55 5.84 35.35
CA GLU A 91 -2.81 7.03 34.94
C GLU A 91 -2.96 7.28 33.43
N LEU A 92 -2.90 6.23 32.60
CA LEU A 92 -3.14 6.35 31.17
C LEU A 92 -4.50 6.99 30.88
N HIS A 93 -5.57 6.50 31.51
CA HIS A 93 -6.91 7.06 31.34
C HIS A 93 -6.98 8.51 31.79
N ALA A 94 -6.32 8.86 32.91
CA ALA A 94 -6.25 10.23 33.39
C ALA A 94 -5.52 11.15 32.38
N ARG A 95 -4.37 10.71 31.84
CA ARG A 95 -3.60 11.47 30.83
C ARG A 95 -4.35 11.65 29.53
N LEU A 96 -5.00 10.60 29.03
CA LEU A 96 -5.83 10.69 27.82
C LEU A 96 -7.02 11.65 28.04
N ARG A 97 -7.69 11.57 29.18
CA ARG A 97 -8.78 12.49 29.52
C ARG A 97 -8.29 13.93 29.61
N GLU A 98 -7.15 14.20 30.26
CA GLU A 98 -6.54 15.53 30.36
C GLU A 98 -6.34 16.16 28.96
N VAL A 99 -5.90 15.36 28.00
CA VAL A 99 -5.55 15.83 26.65
C VAL A 99 -6.76 15.94 25.73
N LEU A 100 -7.68 14.99 25.81
CA LEU A 100 -8.74 14.80 24.82
C LEU A 100 -10.09 15.39 25.22
N ALA A 101 -10.41 15.45 26.53
CA ALA A 101 -11.72 15.90 26.96
C ALA A 101 -12.01 17.34 26.47
N PRO A 102 -13.20 17.58 25.90
CA PRO A 102 -13.58 18.92 25.46
C PRO A 102 -13.73 19.86 26.67
N ALA A 103 -13.40 21.13 26.46
CA ALA A 103 -13.52 22.15 27.53
C ALA A 103 -14.97 22.40 27.96
N ALA A 104 -15.93 22.22 27.04
CA ALA A 104 -17.35 22.34 27.31
C ALA A 104 -18.08 21.02 27.04
N LYS A 105 -19.02 20.63 27.91
CA LYS A 105 -19.77 19.37 27.81
C LYS A 105 -20.62 19.25 26.54
N GLU A 106 -20.98 20.35 25.93
CA GLU A 106 -21.87 20.39 24.76
C GLU A 106 -21.15 20.30 23.41
N SER A 107 -19.83 20.52 23.39
CA SER A 107 -19.03 20.39 22.14
C SER A 107 -18.33 19.06 22.08
N LYS A 108 -18.65 18.24 21.08
CA LYS A 108 -17.88 17.02 20.81
C LYS A 108 -16.66 17.37 19.98
N ARG A 109 -15.46 17.05 20.49
CA ARG A 109 -14.23 17.10 19.69
C ARG A 109 -14.22 15.97 18.66
N ARG A 110 -14.00 16.31 17.40
CA ARG A 110 -13.85 15.35 16.31
C ARG A 110 -12.36 15.03 16.12
N VAL A 111 -11.95 13.85 16.53
CA VAL A 111 -10.55 13.42 16.54
C VAL A 111 -10.36 12.27 15.56
N ALA A 112 -9.48 12.47 14.56
CA ALA A 112 -9.11 11.41 13.64
C ALA A 112 -8.37 10.30 14.39
N MET A 113 -8.65 9.06 14.02
CA MET A 113 -7.94 7.86 14.46
C MET A 113 -7.88 6.86 13.31
N GLN A 114 -6.91 5.95 13.32
CA GLN A 114 -6.87 4.85 12.36
C GLN A 114 -7.99 3.83 12.69
N TYR A 115 -9.18 4.27 12.45
CA TYR A 115 -10.44 3.61 12.72
C TYR A 115 -11.35 3.68 11.49
N SER A 116 -11.95 2.57 11.12
CA SER A 116 -12.94 2.50 10.05
C SER A 116 -14.30 2.15 10.63
N PRO A 117 -15.28 3.07 10.63
CA PRO A 117 -16.65 2.74 10.99
C PRO A 117 -17.16 1.56 10.18
N MET A 118 -17.86 0.63 10.81
CA MET A 118 -18.37 -0.61 10.21
C MET A 118 -17.31 -1.47 9.48
N ASN A 119 -16.03 -1.13 9.63
CA ASN A 119 -14.89 -1.79 8.98
C ASN A 119 -14.94 -1.74 7.43
N ASP A 120 -15.52 -0.69 6.85
CA ASP A 120 -15.66 -0.52 5.41
C ASP A 120 -14.30 -0.45 4.68
N ILE A 121 -13.27 0.07 5.38
CA ILE A 121 -11.90 0.16 4.89
C ILE A 121 -10.95 -0.54 5.89
N PRO A 122 -10.75 -1.87 5.76
CA PRO A 122 -9.94 -2.64 6.72
C PRO A 122 -8.50 -2.14 6.87
N TYR A 123 -7.90 -1.60 5.81
CA TYR A 123 -6.53 -1.07 5.82
C TYR A 123 -6.32 0.06 6.83
N ILE A 124 -7.36 0.85 7.11
CA ILE A 124 -7.32 1.96 8.07
C ILE A 124 -7.65 1.50 9.49
N SER A 125 -8.29 0.35 9.67
CA SER A 125 -8.73 -0.14 10.98
C SER A 125 -7.55 -0.75 11.75
N ARG A 126 -6.77 0.11 12.44
CA ARG A 126 -5.56 -0.27 13.19
C ARG A 126 -5.75 -0.13 14.70
N VAL A 127 -6.71 0.68 15.13
CA VAL A 127 -7.02 0.90 16.55
C VAL A 127 -8.05 -0.12 17.01
N ASP A 128 -7.78 -0.78 18.12
CA ASP A 128 -8.69 -1.77 18.71
C ASP A 128 -9.98 -1.13 19.25
N ALA A 129 -11.06 -1.93 19.32
CA ALA A 129 -12.38 -1.46 19.75
C ALA A 129 -12.36 -0.87 21.16
N GLY A 130 -11.63 -1.48 22.09
CA GLY A 130 -11.55 -1.00 23.48
C GLY A 130 -10.91 0.38 23.59
N THR A 131 -9.91 0.67 22.74
CA THR A 131 -9.31 2.01 22.68
C THR A 131 -10.27 3.03 22.09
N ILE A 132 -11.07 2.67 21.08
CA ILE A 132 -12.14 3.54 20.54
C ILE A 132 -13.21 3.83 21.60
N GLU A 133 -13.66 2.81 22.33
CA GLU A 133 -14.62 2.97 23.44
C GLU A 133 -14.06 3.88 24.53
N LEU A 134 -12.81 3.70 24.90
CA LEU A 134 -12.12 4.55 25.88
C LEU A 134 -12.12 6.01 25.45
N VAL A 135 -11.74 6.32 24.21
CA VAL A 135 -11.71 7.68 23.66
C VAL A 135 -13.12 8.28 23.65
N ARG A 136 -14.13 7.53 23.23
CA ARG A 136 -15.54 7.96 23.27
C ARG A 136 -16.01 8.30 24.70
N SER A 137 -15.53 7.56 25.71
CA SER A 137 -15.91 7.78 27.12
C SER A 137 -15.46 9.14 27.65
N PHE A 138 -14.54 9.82 26.97
CA PHE A 138 -14.08 11.17 27.32
C PHE A 138 -14.90 12.29 26.65
N GLY A 139 -15.98 11.95 25.92
CA GLY A 139 -16.80 12.93 25.19
C GLY A 139 -16.21 13.31 23.82
N VAL A 140 -15.29 12.51 23.30
CA VAL A 140 -14.69 12.68 21.97
C VAL A 140 -15.48 11.87 20.96
N GLU A 141 -15.58 12.37 19.74
CA GLU A 141 -16.06 11.65 18.56
C GLU A 141 -14.87 11.16 17.72
N PRO A 142 -14.47 9.89 17.84
CA PRO A 142 -13.48 9.33 16.95
C PRO A 142 -14.03 9.26 15.52
N VAL A 143 -13.31 9.85 14.57
CA VAL A 143 -13.62 9.81 13.15
C VAL A 143 -12.52 9.08 12.38
N THR A 144 -12.85 8.55 11.19
CA THR A 144 -11.84 7.89 10.36
C THR A 144 -10.74 8.85 9.93
N SER A 145 -9.50 8.36 9.92
CA SER A 145 -8.35 9.08 9.37
C SER A 145 -8.10 8.77 7.89
N ALA A 146 -9.01 8.10 7.18
CA ALA A 146 -8.78 7.60 5.83
C ALA A 146 -8.25 8.67 4.86
N GLU A 147 -8.90 9.83 4.78
CA GLU A 147 -8.49 10.94 3.92
C GLU A 147 -7.11 11.51 4.31
N LEU A 148 -6.83 11.59 5.60
CA LEU A 148 -5.53 12.04 6.09
C LEU A 148 -4.44 11.02 5.75
N VAL A 149 -4.70 9.74 5.98
CA VAL A 149 -3.75 8.67 5.62
C VAL A 149 -3.48 8.69 4.12
N GLN A 150 -4.51 8.82 3.28
CA GLN A 150 -4.32 8.93 1.84
C GLN A 150 -3.41 10.11 1.47
N ARG A 151 -3.62 11.28 2.08
CA ARG A 151 -2.80 12.47 1.83
C ARG A 151 -1.32 12.28 2.20
N PHE A 152 -1.03 11.53 3.27
CA PHE A 152 0.33 11.38 3.80
C PHE A 152 1.06 10.11 3.35
N GLU A 153 0.32 9.08 2.87
CA GLU A 153 0.86 7.77 2.52
C GLU A 153 0.68 7.38 1.05
N ALA A 154 -0.38 7.88 0.39
CA ALA A 154 -0.72 7.46 -0.96
C ALA A 154 -0.42 8.53 -2.04
N VAL A 155 0.34 9.56 -1.69
CA VAL A 155 0.80 10.59 -2.63
C VAL A 155 2.29 10.37 -2.89
N PHE A 156 2.65 10.18 -4.15
CA PHE A 156 4.05 10.04 -4.55
C PHE A 156 4.77 11.39 -4.49
N SER A 157 6.02 11.38 -4.01
CA SER A 157 6.93 12.49 -4.27
C SER A 157 7.26 12.56 -5.78
N PRO A 158 7.78 13.69 -6.28
CA PRO A 158 8.24 13.77 -7.67
C PRO A 158 9.25 12.67 -8.02
N GLU A 159 10.15 12.35 -7.10
CA GLU A 159 11.18 11.31 -7.25
C GLU A 159 10.56 9.91 -7.25
N GLN A 160 9.60 9.65 -6.37
CA GLN A 160 8.84 8.40 -6.34
C GLN A 160 8.04 8.21 -7.63
N HIS A 161 7.40 9.27 -8.12
CA HIS A 161 6.69 9.24 -9.39
C HIS A 161 7.63 8.91 -10.55
N GLN A 162 8.82 9.54 -10.61
CA GLN A 162 9.81 9.25 -11.64
C GLN A 162 10.32 7.80 -11.57
N MET A 163 10.61 7.29 -10.36
CA MET A 163 11.01 5.90 -10.16
C MET A 163 9.90 4.92 -10.56
N HIS A 164 8.64 5.26 -10.28
CA HIS A 164 7.50 4.44 -10.68
C HIS A 164 7.34 4.39 -12.20
N VAL A 165 7.48 5.52 -12.90
CA VAL A 165 7.44 5.58 -14.36
C VAL A 165 8.59 4.74 -14.97
N GLU A 166 9.83 4.91 -14.47
CA GLU A 166 10.98 4.11 -14.91
C GLU A 166 10.72 2.61 -14.72
N ALA A 167 10.21 2.20 -13.55
CA ALA A 167 9.88 0.81 -13.26
C ALA A 167 8.78 0.27 -14.20
N SER A 168 7.75 1.09 -14.45
CA SER A 168 6.64 0.74 -15.33
C SER A 168 7.08 0.52 -16.77
N ASP A 169 7.95 1.39 -17.31
CA ASP A 169 8.48 1.26 -18.67
C ASP A 169 9.38 0.03 -18.81
N LYS A 170 10.22 -0.26 -17.81
CA LYS A 170 11.05 -1.46 -17.78
C LYS A 170 10.20 -2.73 -17.72
N MET A 171 9.20 -2.76 -16.84
CA MET A 171 8.29 -3.91 -16.72
C MET A 171 7.53 -4.15 -18.02
N HIS A 172 6.98 -3.10 -18.62
CA HIS A 172 6.29 -3.20 -19.90
C HIS A 172 7.19 -3.86 -20.98
N ARG A 173 8.42 -3.39 -21.11
CA ARG A 173 9.41 -3.97 -22.04
C ARG A 173 9.70 -5.44 -21.74
N ILE A 174 9.90 -5.80 -20.47
CA ILE A 174 10.17 -7.18 -20.05
C ILE A 174 8.99 -8.11 -20.34
N ILE A 175 7.75 -7.64 -20.14
CA ILE A 175 6.54 -8.40 -20.50
C ILE A 175 6.50 -8.63 -22.02
N GLN A 176 6.79 -7.60 -22.83
CA GLN A 176 6.86 -7.78 -24.30
C GLN A 176 7.95 -8.76 -24.70
N GLU A 177 9.14 -8.70 -24.08
CA GLU A 177 10.22 -9.67 -24.28
C GLU A 177 9.81 -11.10 -23.89
N ALA A 178 9.01 -11.26 -22.81
CA ALA A 178 8.49 -12.56 -22.39
C ALA A 178 7.53 -13.15 -23.43
N PHE A 179 6.62 -12.36 -23.99
CA PHE A 179 5.76 -12.82 -25.08
C PHE A 179 6.56 -13.13 -26.36
N ALA A 180 7.58 -12.33 -26.68
CA ALA A 180 8.49 -12.60 -27.80
C ALA A 180 9.28 -13.90 -27.59
N GLU A 181 9.73 -14.19 -26.38
CA GLU A 181 10.44 -15.43 -26.03
C GLU A 181 9.52 -16.65 -26.15
N ILE A 182 8.26 -16.54 -25.71
CA ILE A 182 7.24 -17.58 -25.94
C ILE A 182 7.13 -17.85 -27.45
N ALA A 183 6.93 -16.80 -28.26
CA ALA A 183 6.78 -16.92 -29.70
C ALA A 183 8.03 -17.52 -30.38
N ARG A 184 9.24 -17.13 -29.95
CA ARG A 184 10.51 -17.68 -30.45
C ARG A 184 10.57 -19.18 -30.18
N ARG A 185 10.33 -19.61 -28.94
CA ARG A 185 10.41 -21.03 -28.56
C ARG A 185 9.38 -21.87 -29.30
N ILE A 186 8.15 -21.40 -29.38
CA ILE A 186 7.07 -22.11 -30.12
C ILE A 186 7.39 -22.26 -31.62
N ARG A 187 8.03 -21.26 -32.27
CA ARG A 187 8.44 -21.35 -33.66
C ARG A 187 9.59 -22.32 -33.87
N ALA A 188 10.47 -22.43 -32.89
CA ALA A 188 11.62 -23.34 -32.93
C ALA A 188 11.28 -24.76 -32.42
N ASP A 189 10.01 -25.05 -32.12
CA ASP A 189 9.59 -26.30 -31.49
C ASP A 189 10.35 -26.62 -30.18
N GLU A 190 10.84 -25.59 -29.48
CA GLU A 190 11.45 -25.69 -28.16
C GLU A 190 10.36 -25.74 -27.06
N PRO A 191 10.38 -26.74 -26.17
CA PRO A 191 9.46 -26.81 -25.06
C PRO A 191 9.60 -25.57 -24.17
N THR A 192 8.45 -25.01 -23.73
CA THR A 192 8.42 -23.92 -22.76
C THR A 192 7.21 -24.07 -21.84
N THR A 193 7.36 -23.59 -20.63
CA THR A 193 6.34 -23.67 -19.58
C THR A 193 6.11 -22.31 -18.94
N GLU A 194 5.03 -22.20 -18.15
CA GLU A 194 4.76 -21.02 -17.32
C GLU A 194 5.95 -20.68 -16.42
N TRP A 195 6.56 -21.70 -15.81
CA TRP A 195 7.74 -21.55 -14.95
C TRP A 195 8.97 -21.01 -15.71
N ASP A 196 9.23 -21.53 -16.91
CA ASP A 196 10.39 -21.08 -17.71
C ASP A 196 10.29 -19.58 -18.04
N ILE A 197 9.08 -19.11 -18.36
CA ILE A 197 8.84 -17.70 -18.67
C ILE A 197 8.92 -16.84 -17.41
N ALA A 198 8.38 -17.31 -16.27
CA ALA A 198 8.56 -16.61 -15.01
C ALA A 198 10.05 -16.47 -14.64
N GLN A 199 10.86 -17.53 -14.83
CA GLN A 199 12.30 -17.48 -14.61
C GLN A 199 13.04 -16.57 -15.60
N PHE A 200 12.56 -16.51 -16.85
CA PHE A 200 13.08 -15.54 -17.83
C PHE A 200 12.86 -14.11 -17.33
N MET A 201 11.66 -13.76 -16.90
CA MET A 201 11.33 -12.41 -16.40
C MET A 201 12.11 -12.06 -15.13
N LEU A 202 12.27 -12.99 -14.18
CA LEU A 202 13.07 -12.75 -12.97
C LEU A 202 14.54 -12.43 -13.28
N ARG A 203 15.14 -13.09 -14.28
CA ARG A 203 16.49 -12.74 -14.75
C ARG A 203 16.53 -11.32 -15.33
N ARG A 204 15.54 -10.97 -16.14
CA ARG A 204 15.43 -9.64 -16.74
C ARG A 204 15.25 -8.56 -15.66
N TYR A 205 14.46 -8.80 -14.61
CA TYR A 205 14.33 -7.89 -13.48
C TYR A 205 15.68 -7.61 -12.83
N LYS A 206 16.46 -8.66 -12.57
CA LYS A 206 17.80 -8.51 -11.99
C LYS A 206 18.73 -7.67 -12.89
N GLU A 207 18.73 -7.94 -14.20
CA GLU A 207 19.56 -7.22 -15.18
C GLU A 207 19.20 -5.74 -15.28
N GLU A 208 17.92 -5.41 -15.11
CA GLU A 208 17.39 -4.04 -15.16
C GLU A 208 17.42 -3.30 -13.81
N GLY A 209 17.97 -3.92 -12.75
CA GLY A 209 18.06 -3.33 -11.43
C GLY A 209 16.71 -3.21 -10.73
N MET A 210 15.82 -4.17 -10.94
CA MET A 210 14.52 -4.30 -10.31
C MET A 210 14.51 -5.42 -9.27
N GLU A 211 13.61 -5.36 -8.30
CA GLU A 211 13.43 -6.43 -7.32
C GLU A 211 12.88 -7.68 -7.99
N GLN A 212 13.36 -8.86 -7.55
CA GLN A 212 12.96 -10.14 -8.12
C GLN A 212 11.71 -10.67 -7.42
N GLU A 213 10.58 -9.98 -7.60
CA GLU A 213 9.30 -10.43 -7.08
C GLU A 213 8.71 -11.54 -7.96
N PRO A 214 8.19 -12.61 -7.35
CA PRO A 214 7.47 -13.64 -8.09
C PRO A 214 6.27 -13.07 -8.84
N MET A 215 5.98 -13.63 -10.02
CA MET A 215 4.87 -13.19 -10.87
C MET A 215 4.01 -14.36 -11.30
N ILE A 216 2.80 -14.04 -11.73
CA ILE A 216 1.88 -15.00 -12.34
C ILE A 216 2.20 -15.07 -13.84
N VAL A 217 2.49 -16.26 -14.30
CA VAL A 217 2.41 -16.64 -15.72
C VAL A 217 1.43 -17.80 -15.78
N ALA A 218 0.28 -17.62 -16.43
CA ALA A 218 -0.81 -18.56 -16.37
C ALA A 218 -1.41 -18.86 -17.74
N VAL A 219 -1.58 -20.13 -18.05
CA VAL A 219 -2.07 -20.65 -19.32
C VAL A 219 -3.49 -21.15 -19.17
N ASN A 220 -4.40 -20.71 -20.03
CA ASN A 220 -5.79 -21.20 -20.15
C ASN A 220 -6.50 -21.22 -18.79
N ALA A 221 -6.86 -22.41 -18.28
CA ALA A 221 -7.59 -22.56 -17.03
C ALA A 221 -6.86 -22.01 -15.81
N ASN A 222 -5.53 -21.99 -15.80
CA ASN A 222 -4.75 -21.42 -14.70
C ASN A 222 -4.96 -19.92 -14.56
N ALA A 223 -5.22 -19.21 -15.66
CA ALA A 223 -5.53 -17.78 -15.67
C ALA A 223 -6.87 -17.42 -14.98
N ALA A 224 -7.73 -18.40 -14.72
CA ALA A 224 -8.96 -18.18 -13.95
C ALA A 224 -8.72 -18.14 -12.42
N ASN A 225 -7.53 -18.50 -11.95
CA ASN A 225 -7.16 -18.41 -10.55
C ASN A 225 -6.32 -17.14 -10.30
N PRO A 226 -6.88 -16.10 -9.66
CA PRO A 226 -6.19 -14.82 -9.47
C PRO A 226 -4.96 -14.89 -8.55
N HIS A 227 -4.75 -16.02 -7.86
CA HIS A 227 -3.60 -16.28 -7.00
C HIS A 227 -2.77 -17.46 -7.52
N TYR A 228 -2.88 -17.78 -8.81
CA TYR A 228 -2.04 -18.81 -9.40
C TYR A 228 -0.58 -18.37 -9.42
N MET A 229 0.28 -19.24 -8.94
CA MET A 229 1.73 -19.01 -8.96
C MET A 229 2.42 -20.25 -9.51
N PRO A 230 3.08 -20.18 -10.69
CA PRO A 230 3.79 -21.32 -11.22
C PRO A 230 5.01 -21.65 -10.37
N THR A 231 5.24 -22.94 -10.13
CA THR A 231 6.46 -23.43 -9.49
C THR A 231 7.14 -24.43 -10.41
N LYS A 232 8.37 -24.80 -10.10
CA LYS A 232 9.12 -25.81 -10.88
C LYS A 232 8.36 -27.15 -10.97
N GLU A 233 7.68 -27.54 -9.89
CA GLU A 233 6.95 -28.81 -9.77
C GLU A 233 5.50 -28.70 -10.28
N LYS A 234 4.91 -27.48 -10.22
CA LYS A 234 3.51 -27.24 -10.61
C LYS A 234 3.44 -26.09 -11.59
N ASN A 235 3.39 -26.41 -12.86
CA ASN A 235 3.24 -25.45 -13.96
C ASN A 235 2.69 -26.17 -15.19
N SER A 236 2.22 -25.43 -16.19
CA SER A 236 1.71 -25.98 -17.44
C SER A 236 2.62 -25.65 -18.63
N PRO A 237 2.71 -26.51 -19.63
CA PRO A 237 3.37 -26.18 -20.88
C PRO A 237 2.59 -25.13 -21.65
N ILE A 238 3.28 -24.28 -22.40
CA ILE A 238 2.72 -23.28 -23.29
C ILE A 238 2.77 -23.84 -24.73
N LYS A 239 1.65 -23.83 -25.43
CA LYS A 239 1.51 -24.44 -26.78
C LYS A 239 0.79 -23.48 -27.74
N ARG A 240 0.86 -23.78 -29.03
CA ARG A 240 0.02 -23.10 -30.04
C ARG A 240 -1.46 -23.25 -29.69
N GLY A 241 -2.19 -22.17 -29.79
CA GLY A 241 -3.61 -22.12 -29.46
C GLY A 241 -3.91 -21.73 -28.00
N ASP A 242 -2.88 -21.56 -27.17
CA ASP A 242 -3.09 -21.21 -25.77
C ASP A 242 -3.29 -19.71 -25.57
N PHE A 243 -4.11 -19.39 -24.56
CA PHE A 243 -4.20 -18.07 -23.97
C PHE A 243 -3.20 -17.99 -22.81
N VAL A 244 -2.43 -16.91 -22.74
CA VAL A 244 -1.43 -16.66 -21.71
C VAL A 244 -1.74 -15.35 -21.01
N LEU A 245 -1.77 -15.38 -19.69
CA LEU A 245 -1.84 -14.21 -18.82
C LEU A 245 -0.49 -14.05 -18.11
N ILE A 246 0.03 -12.84 -18.10
CA ILE A 246 1.17 -12.42 -17.27
C ILE A 246 0.70 -11.31 -16.37
N ASP A 247 0.77 -11.54 -15.04
CA ASP A 247 0.42 -10.58 -14.01
C ASP A 247 1.64 -10.41 -13.10
N ALA A 248 2.19 -9.22 -13.09
CA ALA A 248 3.51 -8.96 -12.56
C ALA A 248 3.57 -7.63 -11.81
N ALA A 249 4.11 -7.67 -10.59
CA ALA A 249 4.38 -6.50 -9.77
C ALA A 249 5.85 -6.50 -9.35
N THR A 250 6.51 -5.35 -9.43
CA THR A 250 7.87 -5.15 -8.91
C THR A 250 8.18 -3.66 -8.81
N LYS A 251 9.37 -3.29 -8.32
CA LYS A 251 9.87 -1.93 -8.23
C LYS A 251 11.37 -1.87 -8.53
N LEU A 252 11.92 -0.67 -8.67
CA LEU A 252 13.37 -0.50 -8.72
C LEU A 252 14.00 -0.95 -7.40
N SER A 253 15.18 -1.56 -7.45
CA SER A 253 15.98 -1.90 -6.25
C SER A 253 16.65 -0.64 -5.68
N LYS A 254 15.83 0.36 -5.33
CA LYS A 254 16.25 1.65 -4.78
C LYS A 254 15.42 1.96 -3.51
N PRO A 255 16.00 2.68 -2.54
CA PRO A 255 15.21 3.17 -1.39
C PRO A 255 14.00 3.99 -1.87
N ASP A 256 12.90 3.89 -1.15
CA ASP A 256 11.64 4.61 -1.40
C ASP A 256 10.99 4.37 -2.78
N ALA A 257 11.49 3.41 -3.56
CA ALA A 257 10.89 3.06 -4.85
C ALA A 257 9.48 2.50 -4.65
N VAL A 258 8.58 2.97 -5.51
CA VAL A 258 7.17 2.55 -5.53
C VAL A 258 6.98 1.44 -6.55
N ALA A 259 6.19 0.42 -6.19
CA ALA A 259 5.90 -0.71 -7.05
C ALA A 259 5.06 -0.28 -8.27
N THR A 260 5.32 -0.91 -9.40
CA THR A 260 4.44 -0.96 -10.57
C THR A 260 3.81 -2.33 -10.65
N ASP A 261 2.62 -2.40 -11.23
CA ASP A 261 1.80 -3.60 -11.35
C ASP A 261 1.10 -3.60 -12.71
N GLN A 262 1.29 -4.65 -13.50
CA GLN A 262 0.76 -4.73 -14.85
C GLN A 262 0.29 -6.16 -15.16
N THR A 263 -0.94 -6.27 -15.66
CA THR A 263 -1.49 -7.52 -16.17
C THR A 263 -1.64 -7.44 -17.70
N TRP A 264 -1.07 -8.38 -18.40
CA TRP A 264 -1.13 -8.50 -19.85
C TRP A 264 -1.58 -9.88 -20.27
N THR A 265 -2.26 -9.95 -21.41
CA THR A 265 -2.71 -11.20 -21.98
C THR A 265 -2.28 -11.34 -23.42
N GLY A 266 -2.00 -12.57 -23.83
CA GLY A 266 -1.62 -12.90 -25.20
C GLY A 266 -2.22 -14.21 -25.66
N TYR A 267 -2.32 -14.39 -26.97
CA TYR A 267 -2.72 -15.64 -27.61
C TYR A 267 -1.55 -16.19 -28.44
N VAL A 268 -1.25 -17.46 -28.22
CA VAL A 268 -0.14 -18.14 -28.92
C VAL A 268 -0.59 -18.65 -30.27
N GLY A 269 -0.69 -17.76 -31.27
CA GLY A 269 -1.15 -18.10 -32.62
C GLY A 269 -1.35 -16.87 -33.48
N GLU A 270 -1.60 -17.10 -34.78
CA GLU A 270 -1.79 -16.02 -35.75
C GLU A 270 -3.18 -15.39 -35.69
N ILE A 271 -4.19 -16.20 -35.34
CA ILE A 271 -5.59 -15.78 -35.28
C ILE A 271 -6.16 -16.22 -33.94
N CYS A 272 -6.54 -15.26 -33.12
CA CYS A 272 -7.26 -15.54 -31.89
C CYS A 272 -8.63 -16.13 -32.18
N SER A 273 -9.00 -17.23 -31.52
CA SER A 273 -10.32 -17.83 -31.71
C SER A 273 -11.42 -16.83 -31.34
N GLY A 274 -12.51 -16.79 -32.11
CA GLY A 274 -13.62 -15.87 -31.87
C GLY A 274 -14.19 -15.95 -30.44
N ARG A 275 -14.11 -17.12 -29.82
CA ARG A 275 -14.60 -17.35 -28.44
C ARG A 275 -13.72 -16.59 -27.41
N VAL A 276 -12.40 -16.62 -27.56
CA VAL A 276 -11.46 -15.87 -26.67
C VAL A 276 -11.64 -14.37 -26.88
N LEU A 277 -11.74 -13.93 -28.14
CA LEU A 277 -11.94 -12.52 -28.48
C LEU A 277 -13.26 -11.98 -27.94
N THR A 278 -14.36 -12.73 -28.06
CA THR A 278 -15.67 -12.34 -27.53
C THR A 278 -15.66 -12.23 -26.01
N HIS A 279 -15.00 -13.17 -25.32
CA HIS A 279 -14.87 -13.12 -23.87
C HIS A 279 -14.07 -11.89 -23.42
N PHE A 280 -12.94 -11.62 -24.07
CA PHE A 280 -12.12 -10.44 -23.79
C PHE A 280 -12.87 -9.13 -24.03
N GLN A 281 -13.60 -9.03 -25.16
CA GLN A 281 -14.44 -7.86 -25.47
C GLN A 281 -15.57 -7.66 -24.47
N HIS A 282 -16.18 -8.75 -23.99
CA HIS A 282 -17.21 -8.70 -22.96
C HIS A 282 -16.67 -8.19 -21.63
N CYS A 283 -15.50 -8.66 -21.21
CA CYS A 283 -14.84 -8.19 -20.00
C CYS A 283 -14.40 -6.73 -20.11
N ALA A 284 -13.85 -6.32 -21.26
CA ALA A 284 -13.39 -4.95 -21.52
C ALA A 284 -14.55 -3.94 -21.60
N GLY A 285 -15.76 -4.37 -22.00
CA GLY A 285 -16.97 -3.54 -22.04
C GLY A 285 -17.74 -3.48 -20.72
N SER A 286 -17.30 -4.18 -19.67
CA SER A 286 -17.98 -4.18 -18.38
C SER A 286 -17.74 -2.86 -17.62
N PRO A 287 -18.79 -2.22 -17.05
CA PRO A 287 -18.65 -1.00 -16.25
C PRO A 287 -17.78 -1.15 -15.00
N ARG A 288 -17.45 -2.38 -14.61
CA ARG A 288 -16.56 -2.68 -13.47
C ARG A 288 -15.07 -2.45 -13.77
N PHE A 289 -14.68 -2.38 -15.04
CA PHE A 289 -13.35 -2.03 -15.48
C PHE A 289 -13.35 -0.62 -16.06
N GLY A 290 -13.25 0.38 -15.19
CA GLY A 290 -13.24 1.81 -15.56
C GLY A 290 -11.98 2.30 -16.33
N GLY A 291 -11.19 1.41 -16.90
CA GLY A 291 -10.07 1.72 -17.77
C GLY A 291 -10.47 1.65 -19.24
N ARG A 292 -10.21 2.70 -20.02
CA ARG A 292 -10.27 2.64 -21.48
C ARG A 292 -9.16 1.70 -21.96
N PHE A 293 -9.48 0.43 -22.18
CA PHE A 293 -8.61 -0.43 -22.97
C PHE A 293 -8.63 0.09 -24.42
N ARG A 294 -7.59 0.78 -24.83
CA ARG A 294 -7.30 0.91 -26.25
C ARG A 294 -6.81 -0.47 -26.70
N ALA A 295 -7.54 -1.13 -27.58
CA ALA A 295 -6.96 -2.16 -28.42
C ALA A 295 -5.87 -1.46 -29.25
N GLN A 296 -4.63 -1.50 -28.78
CA GLN A 296 -3.51 -1.16 -29.64
C GLN A 296 -3.40 -2.25 -30.70
N GLU A 297 -3.30 -1.84 -31.96
CA GLU A 297 -2.91 -2.75 -33.02
C GLU A 297 -1.50 -3.25 -32.70
N TYR A 298 -1.43 -4.45 -32.13
CA TYR A 298 -0.14 -5.10 -31.89
C TYR A 298 0.44 -5.49 -33.24
N PRO A 299 1.76 -5.32 -33.44
CA PRO A 299 2.42 -5.91 -34.59
C PRO A 299 2.11 -7.41 -34.61
N ARG A 300 1.70 -7.92 -35.76
CA ARG A 300 1.46 -9.36 -35.97
C ARG A 300 2.76 -10.10 -35.67
N TRP A 301 2.78 -10.83 -34.57
CA TRP A 301 3.89 -11.72 -34.20
C TRP A 301 3.77 -13.07 -34.89
#